data_e8b59a2aa8a7b20e717676ae98a48efd
#
_entry.id   e8b59a2aa8a7b20e717676ae98a48efd
#
_cell.length_a   1.000
_cell.length_b   1.000
_cell.length_c   1.000
_cell.angle_alpha   90.00
_cell.angle_beta   90.00
_cell.angle_gamma   90.00
#
_symmetry.space_group_name_H-M   'P 1'
#
loop_
_entity.id
_entity.type
_entity.pdbx_description
1 polymer ?
#
loop_
_entity_poly.entity_id
_entity_poly.type
_entity_poly.pdbx_seq_one_letter_code
_entity_poly.pdbx_strand_id
1 'polypeptide(L)'
;MTEIGKGSRRVCLRLPDSRLCVKRYRDDDGVGETVKREIARFRFDRRRSTCAQEYDYIRSLAAKLPPEVFAVFPETMELRDDPVHGWHLVESLVLNGDGSVPERFSRTCRAADADTRQRLLCAFRDLAHAFEAAAVRFYDPQNVLVQWEGGPFEGAFRLRIVDFEPASRAFLPVDLLCPALRRMKLRRRVRRYLWQHVAAKYNPLPWRERAAWDAIIAEKGPGMGLSGCRAFLENKLVNDIFYEGLFNGKPCIVKCSSRAPESIENEYELASRMHAADPVHFPDVYAFSPGPMAFVVVEKIAGGRSLETEPADGFGDDLVAIVDALHGANVVHRDILPSNFLVAPDGHLRLIDFQFAVDMAAKKVDPWLLRRPAYHFLVFAAAMGPKGAWWDDAAFVDFLFPFLRGRIASRIGRLRFEIPFSPLVRIRLGLLAGCMKIQRMFTRPGSRKRQSIDRRLERFSWSSSS
;
A
#
# COMPACT_ATOMS: atom_id res chain seq x y z
N MET A 1 -32.46 18.67 9.57
CA MET A 1 -31.04 18.52 9.21
C MET A 1 -30.92 17.40 8.20
N THR A 2 -30.19 17.61 7.10
CA THR A 2 -30.01 16.61 6.03
C THR A 2 -28.61 16.01 6.12
N GLU A 3 -28.47 14.68 6.09
CA GLU A 3 -27.18 14.03 6.04
C GLU A 3 -26.49 14.30 4.71
N ILE A 4 -25.26 14.84 4.76
CA ILE A 4 -24.43 15.14 3.58
C ILE A 4 -23.16 14.28 3.51
N GLY A 5 -22.84 13.60 4.59
CA GLY A 5 -21.68 12.70 4.63
C GLY A 5 -21.70 11.81 5.86
N LYS A 6 -21.27 10.55 5.66
CA LYS A 6 -21.19 9.55 6.71
C LYS A 6 -19.78 8.96 6.75
N GLY A 7 -19.07 9.21 7.82
CA GLY A 7 -17.80 8.58 8.13
C GLY A 7 -17.99 7.31 8.97
N SER A 8 -16.88 6.65 9.30
CA SER A 8 -16.90 5.44 10.16
C SER A 8 -17.37 5.71 11.59
N ARG A 9 -17.31 6.95 12.06
CA ARG A 9 -17.63 7.35 13.44
C ARG A 9 -18.47 8.58 13.55
N ARG A 10 -18.41 9.47 12.57
CA ARG A 10 -19.09 10.76 12.58
C ARG A 10 -20.04 10.87 11.41
N VAL A 11 -21.09 11.61 11.58
CA VAL A 11 -22.03 12.04 10.55
C VAL A 11 -21.91 13.55 10.40
N CYS A 12 -21.95 14.00 9.16
CA CYS A 12 -22.01 15.43 8.83
C CYS A 12 -23.44 15.76 8.37
N LEU A 13 -24.08 16.67 9.09
CA LEU A 13 -25.46 17.08 8.86
C LEU A 13 -25.49 18.53 8.44
N ARG A 14 -26.15 18.84 7.32
CA ARG A 14 -26.43 20.24 6.91
C ARG A 14 -27.47 20.84 7.84
N LEU A 15 -27.18 22.04 8.34
CA LEU A 15 -28.16 22.84 9.08
C LEU A 15 -29.19 23.44 8.10
N PRO A 16 -30.49 23.50 8.50
CA PRO A 16 -31.52 24.12 7.69
C PRO A 16 -31.14 25.56 7.38
N ASP A 17 -31.44 26.01 6.16
CA ASP A 17 -31.33 27.39 5.69
C ASP A 17 -29.97 28.07 5.94
N SER A 18 -28.91 27.28 6.10
CA SER A 18 -27.57 27.81 6.35
C SER A 18 -26.50 27.17 5.47
N ARG A 19 -25.36 27.84 5.35
CA ARG A 19 -24.14 27.33 4.76
C ARG A 19 -23.24 26.65 5.82
N LEU A 20 -23.85 26.12 6.88
CA LEU A 20 -23.15 25.44 7.97
C LEU A 20 -23.51 23.95 8.00
N CYS A 21 -22.60 23.15 8.50
CA CYS A 21 -22.85 21.76 8.84
C CYS A 21 -22.35 21.45 10.25
N VAL A 22 -22.93 20.40 10.82
CA VAL A 22 -22.58 19.89 12.13
C VAL A 22 -21.96 18.51 11.96
N LYS A 23 -20.75 18.33 12.49
CA LYS A 23 -20.13 17.04 12.66
C LYS A 23 -20.39 16.52 14.06
N ARG A 24 -21.13 15.41 14.18
CA ARG A 24 -21.38 14.75 15.45
C ARG A 24 -21.09 13.26 15.37
N TYR A 25 -21.01 12.61 16.52
CA TYR A 25 -20.91 11.14 16.56
C TYR A 25 -22.21 10.49 16.08
N ARG A 26 -22.07 9.28 15.55
CA ARG A 26 -23.20 8.47 15.08
C ARG A 26 -23.95 7.88 16.26
N ASP A 27 -25.27 7.87 16.17
CA ASP A 27 -26.17 7.36 17.22
C ASP A 27 -26.30 5.82 17.19
N ASP A 28 -25.96 5.21 16.06
CA ASP A 28 -26.16 3.77 15.78
C ASP A 28 -25.25 2.83 16.62
N ASP A 29 -24.18 3.33 17.23
CA ASP A 29 -23.26 2.53 18.07
C ASP A 29 -23.42 2.74 19.58
N GLY A 30 -24.47 3.41 20.02
CA GLY A 30 -24.56 3.90 21.40
C GLY A 30 -23.45 4.90 21.71
N VAL A 31 -23.77 6.18 21.80
CA VAL A 31 -22.79 7.28 22.03
C VAL A 31 -21.86 6.97 23.21
N GLY A 32 -22.37 6.29 24.24
CA GLY A 32 -21.59 5.88 25.40
C GLY A 32 -20.44 4.90 25.11
N GLU A 33 -20.59 3.97 24.17
CA GLU A 33 -19.53 3.03 23.78
C GLU A 33 -18.49 3.70 22.89
N THR A 34 -18.90 4.56 21.95
CA THR A 34 -17.98 5.28 21.08
C THR A 34 -17.13 6.29 21.86
N VAL A 35 -17.77 7.04 22.77
CA VAL A 35 -17.08 7.97 23.69
C VAL A 35 -16.14 7.18 24.63
N LYS A 36 -16.57 6.07 25.21
CA LYS A 36 -15.71 5.21 26.03
C LYS A 36 -14.52 4.65 25.25
N ARG A 37 -14.71 4.26 24.00
CA ARG A 37 -13.61 3.79 23.12
C ARG A 37 -12.64 4.91 22.78
N GLU A 38 -13.11 6.14 22.59
CA GLU A 38 -12.27 7.29 22.33
C GLU A 38 -11.51 7.74 23.59
N ILE A 39 -12.15 7.78 24.76
CA ILE A 39 -11.51 8.05 26.04
C ILE A 39 -10.42 7.00 26.32
N ALA A 40 -10.71 5.72 26.09
CA ALA A 40 -9.73 4.64 26.24
C ALA A 40 -8.56 4.73 25.25
N ARG A 41 -8.77 5.34 24.09
CA ARG A 41 -7.76 5.54 23.04
C ARG A 41 -6.86 6.72 23.31
N PHE A 42 -7.35 7.76 24.00
CA PHE A 42 -6.65 8.99 24.36
C PHE A 42 -6.38 9.05 25.87
N ARG A 43 -5.78 8.00 26.43
CA ARG A 43 -5.49 7.86 27.88
C ARG A 43 -4.77 9.05 28.51
N PHE A 44 -4.14 9.90 27.71
CA PHE A 44 -3.43 11.08 28.18
C PHE A 44 -4.27 12.37 28.17
N ASP A 45 -5.44 12.37 27.50
CA ASP A 45 -6.37 13.51 27.51
C ASP A 45 -7.82 13.02 27.57
N ARG A 46 -8.24 12.63 28.75
CA ARG A 46 -9.56 12.04 29.01
C ARG A 46 -10.74 13.01 28.79
N ARG A 47 -10.48 14.27 28.50
CA ARG A 47 -11.49 15.33 28.46
C ARG A 47 -11.85 15.80 27.05
N ARG A 48 -11.19 15.31 26.01
CA ARG A 48 -11.34 15.87 24.65
C ARG A 48 -11.84 14.87 23.64
N SER A 49 -12.97 15.18 23.03
CA SER A 49 -13.50 14.49 21.85
C SER A 49 -12.63 14.72 20.61
N THR A 50 -12.77 13.89 19.55
CA THR A 50 -12.08 14.13 18.29
C THR A 50 -12.49 15.46 17.64
N CYS A 51 -13.71 15.93 17.85
CA CYS A 51 -14.17 17.25 17.39
C CYS A 51 -13.40 18.38 18.06
N ALA A 52 -13.20 18.31 19.40
CA ALA A 52 -12.41 19.29 20.13
C ALA A 52 -10.93 19.27 19.72
N GLN A 53 -10.37 18.09 19.51
CA GLN A 53 -8.98 17.95 19.04
C GLN A 53 -8.78 18.49 17.62
N GLU A 54 -9.73 18.24 16.72
CA GLU A 54 -9.74 18.80 15.35
C GLU A 54 -9.77 20.33 15.42
N TYR A 55 -10.71 20.88 16.18
CA TYR A 55 -10.88 22.31 16.36
C TYR A 55 -9.63 23.00 16.90
N ASP A 56 -9.12 22.54 18.05
CA ASP A 56 -7.95 23.15 18.69
C ASP A 56 -6.70 23.04 17.80
N TYR A 57 -6.55 21.89 17.11
CA TYR A 57 -5.40 21.70 16.25
C TYR A 57 -5.46 22.59 15.01
N ILE A 58 -6.60 22.69 14.32
CA ILE A 58 -6.74 23.57 13.16
C ILE A 58 -6.48 25.02 13.59
N ARG A 59 -7.06 25.48 14.71
CA ARG A 59 -6.77 26.82 15.23
C ARG A 59 -5.29 27.06 15.50
N SER A 60 -4.60 26.05 16.01
CA SER A 60 -3.14 26.15 16.23
C SER A 60 -2.32 26.24 14.96
N LEU A 61 -2.89 25.90 13.79
CA LEU A 61 -2.24 25.99 12.50
C LEU A 61 -2.31 27.39 11.90
N ALA A 62 -3.29 28.23 12.30
CA ALA A 62 -3.44 29.60 11.80
C ALA A 62 -2.16 30.44 12.03
N ALA A 63 -1.42 30.19 13.14
CA ALA A 63 -0.16 30.86 13.41
C ALA A 63 1.06 30.24 12.72
N LYS A 64 0.90 29.10 12.03
CA LYS A 64 2.02 28.32 11.47
C LYS A 64 1.98 28.22 9.94
N LEU A 65 0.83 28.43 9.36
CA LEU A 65 0.61 28.35 7.92
C LEU A 65 0.40 29.73 7.34
N PRO A 66 0.90 29.99 6.13
CA PRO A 66 0.53 31.19 5.37
C PRO A 66 -1.01 31.26 5.20
N PRO A 67 -1.62 32.46 5.19
CA PRO A 67 -3.07 32.62 5.10
C PRO A 67 -3.70 31.90 3.91
N GLU A 68 -3.05 31.92 2.75
CA GLU A 68 -3.48 31.26 1.53
C GLU A 68 -3.47 29.73 1.66
N VAL A 69 -2.54 29.16 2.43
CA VAL A 69 -2.50 27.73 2.74
C VAL A 69 -3.51 27.37 3.83
N PHE A 70 -3.68 28.25 4.83
CA PHE A 70 -4.67 28.04 5.89
C PHE A 70 -6.10 28.06 5.35
N ALA A 71 -6.36 28.80 4.27
CA ALA A 71 -7.66 28.87 3.59
C ALA A 71 -8.18 27.51 3.06
N VAL A 72 -7.39 26.42 3.12
CA VAL A 72 -7.88 25.06 2.80
C VAL A 72 -8.85 24.53 3.86
N PHE A 73 -8.82 25.06 5.08
CA PHE A 73 -9.75 24.69 6.15
C PHE A 73 -11.08 25.47 6.03
N PRO A 74 -12.16 24.96 6.65
CA PRO A 74 -13.44 25.70 6.72
C PRO A 74 -13.25 27.09 7.34
N GLU A 75 -13.95 28.09 6.78
CA GLU A 75 -13.81 29.49 7.20
C GLU A 75 -14.37 29.74 8.60
N THR A 76 -15.49 29.09 8.92
CA THR A 76 -16.12 29.16 10.23
C THR A 76 -15.98 27.81 10.90
N MET A 77 -15.52 27.84 12.15
CA MET A 77 -15.46 26.64 12.99
C MET A 77 -15.84 27.03 14.41
N GLU A 78 -16.80 26.32 14.97
CA GLU A 78 -17.25 26.50 16.34
C GLU A 78 -17.39 25.13 17.02
N LEU A 79 -16.86 25.02 18.22
CA LEU A 79 -17.02 23.83 19.05
C LEU A 79 -18.19 24.07 20.01
N ARG A 80 -19.20 23.19 19.94
CA ARG A 80 -20.37 23.22 20.83
C ARG A 80 -20.42 21.98 21.68
N ASP A 81 -20.78 22.15 22.95
CA ASP A 81 -21.08 21.04 23.85
C ASP A 81 -22.59 20.79 23.82
N ASP A 82 -22.94 19.53 23.53
CA ASP A 82 -24.33 19.08 23.51
C ASP A 82 -24.48 18.03 24.64
N PRO A 83 -25.41 18.24 25.58
CA PRO A 83 -25.58 17.34 26.72
C PRO A 83 -25.99 15.93 26.33
N VAL A 84 -26.57 15.73 25.13
CA VAL A 84 -27.03 14.43 24.61
C VAL A 84 -25.94 13.76 23.77
N HIS A 85 -25.30 14.53 22.88
CA HIS A 85 -24.37 13.99 21.86
C HIS A 85 -22.91 14.32 22.12
N GLY A 86 -22.59 15.03 23.24
CA GLY A 86 -21.25 15.47 23.57
C GLY A 86 -20.75 16.57 22.62
N TRP A 87 -19.42 16.77 22.60
CA TRP A 87 -18.81 17.78 21.76
C TRP A 87 -19.03 17.54 20.28
N HIS A 88 -19.56 18.52 19.58
CA HIS A 88 -19.72 18.53 18.13
C HIS A 88 -19.10 19.79 17.50
N LEU A 89 -18.71 19.66 16.25
CA LEU A 89 -18.06 20.73 15.49
C LEU A 89 -19.05 21.29 14.48
N VAL A 90 -19.31 22.59 14.58
CA VAL A 90 -20.06 23.38 13.57
C VAL A 90 -19.04 24.04 12.66
N GLU A 91 -19.15 23.85 11.36
CA GLU A 91 -18.23 24.44 10.39
C GLU A 91 -18.93 24.90 9.11
N SER A 92 -18.25 25.76 8.34
CA SER A 92 -18.73 26.17 7.04
C SER A 92 -18.85 24.98 6.11
N LEU A 93 -20.01 24.82 5.49
CA LEU A 93 -20.23 23.79 4.48
C LEU A 93 -19.47 24.15 3.20
N VAL A 94 -18.62 23.25 2.75
CA VAL A 94 -17.89 23.43 1.49
C VAL A 94 -18.81 23.05 0.34
N LEU A 95 -19.10 24.02 -0.53
CA LEU A 95 -19.91 23.84 -1.73
C LEU A 95 -19.19 24.45 -2.94
N ASN A 96 -19.45 23.92 -4.13
CA ASN A 96 -19.08 24.54 -5.39
C ASN A 96 -19.90 25.85 -5.60
N GLY A 97 -19.52 26.67 -6.55
CA GLY A 97 -20.24 27.89 -6.84
C GLY A 97 -21.70 27.69 -7.26
N ASP A 98 -22.00 26.58 -7.90
CA ASP A 98 -23.36 26.16 -8.26
C ASP A 98 -24.18 25.58 -7.09
N GLY A 99 -23.59 25.48 -5.90
CA GLY A 99 -24.21 24.93 -4.69
C GLY A 99 -24.12 23.39 -4.59
N SER A 100 -23.52 22.70 -5.54
CA SER A 100 -23.27 21.27 -5.47
C SER A 100 -22.18 20.92 -4.45
N VAL A 101 -22.17 19.66 -3.96
CA VAL A 101 -21.16 19.19 -3.02
C VAL A 101 -19.88 18.84 -3.80
N PRO A 102 -18.71 19.39 -3.41
CA PRO A 102 -17.45 19.10 -4.07
C PRO A 102 -17.05 17.64 -3.96
N GLU A 103 -16.46 17.12 -5.03
CA GLU A 103 -15.94 15.77 -5.06
C GLU A 103 -14.57 15.68 -4.39
N ARG A 104 -14.24 14.47 -3.92
CA ARG A 104 -12.93 14.16 -3.38
C ARG A 104 -11.84 14.31 -4.44
N PHE A 105 -10.71 14.86 -4.07
CA PHE A 105 -9.55 15.06 -4.94
C PHE A 105 -9.23 13.84 -5.83
N SER A 106 -9.24 12.62 -5.26
CA SER A 106 -8.96 11.43 -6.03
C SER A 106 -10.02 11.11 -7.10
N ARG A 107 -11.29 11.45 -6.87
CA ARG A 107 -12.36 11.27 -7.86
C ARG A 107 -12.28 12.34 -8.94
N THR A 108 -12.07 13.58 -8.53
CA THR A 108 -11.90 14.71 -9.47
C THR A 108 -10.73 14.47 -10.39
N CYS A 109 -9.55 14.05 -9.88
CA CYS A 109 -8.41 13.71 -10.72
C CYS A 109 -8.69 12.55 -11.70
N ARG A 110 -9.64 11.69 -11.39
CA ARG A 110 -10.04 10.61 -12.30
C ARG A 110 -10.90 11.07 -13.46
N ALA A 111 -11.79 11.99 -13.19
CA ALA A 111 -12.73 12.53 -14.17
C ALA A 111 -12.13 13.65 -15.02
N ALA A 112 -11.07 14.31 -14.52
CA ALA A 112 -10.43 15.44 -15.18
C ALA A 112 -9.66 15.05 -16.46
N ASP A 113 -9.64 15.95 -17.43
CA ASP A 113 -8.70 15.91 -18.55
C ASP A 113 -7.23 16.01 -18.09
N ALA A 114 -6.29 15.86 -19.02
CA ALA A 114 -4.86 15.81 -18.69
C ALA A 114 -4.34 17.13 -18.09
N ASP A 115 -4.76 18.27 -18.62
CA ASP A 115 -4.32 19.60 -18.17
C ASP A 115 -4.89 19.93 -16.79
N THR A 116 -6.19 19.79 -16.62
CA THR A 116 -6.87 19.99 -15.33
C THR A 116 -6.29 19.07 -14.25
N ARG A 117 -6.04 17.81 -14.60
CA ARG A 117 -5.38 16.85 -13.68
C ARG A 117 -4.00 17.29 -13.29
N GLN A 118 -3.21 17.80 -14.23
CA GLN A 118 -1.85 18.31 -13.93
C GLN A 118 -1.92 19.50 -12.97
N ARG A 119 -2.84 20.44 -13.20
CA ARG A 119 -3.07 21.60 -12.31
C ARG A 119 -3.47 21.16 -10.90
N LEU A 120 -4.40 20.20 -10.80
CA LEU A 120 -4.83 19.62 -9.52
C LEU A 120 -3.66 18.96 -8.77
N LEU A 121 -2.83 18.20 -9.48
CA LEU A 121 -1.65 17.54 -8.89
C LEU A 121 -0.60 18.55 -8.41
N CYS A 122 -0.38 19.63 -9.15
CA CYS A 122 0.52 20.71 -8.72
C CYS A 122 -0.01 21.35 -7.44
N ALA A 123 -1.28 21.79 -7.41
CA ALA A 123 -1.88 22.40 -6.23
C ALA A 123 -1.82 21.48 -4.98
N PHE A 124 -2.07 20.17 -5.16
CA PHE A 124 -1.98 19.21 -4.06
C PHE A 124 -0.54 19.02 -3.56
N ARG A 125 0.44 19.03 -4.46
CA ARG A 125 1.87 18.96 -4.08
C ARG A 125 2.30 20.21 -3.33
N ASP A 126 1.89 21.38 -3.77
CA ASP A 126 2.21 22.65 -3.11
C ASP A 126 1.61 22.70 -1.70
N LEU A 127 0.36 22.27 -1.54
CA LEU A 127 -0.27 22.08 -0.24
C LEU A 127 0.52 21.11 0.64
N ALA A 128 0.91 19.97 0.11
CA ALA A 128 1.69 18.96 0.83
C ALA A 128 3.07 19.50 1.26
N HIS A 129 3.74 20.28 0.42
CA HIS A 129 5.01 20.93 0.74
C HIS A 129 4.85 21.99 1.85
N ALA A 130 3.83 22.81 1.79
CA ALA A 130 3.55 23.79 2.84
C ALA A 130 3.26 23.09 4.19
N PHE A 131 2.49 22.02 4.18
CA PHE A 131 2.21 21.21 5.37
C PHE A 131 3.46 20.52 5.90
N GLU A 132 4.35 20.09 5.02
CA GLU A 132 5.61 19.51 5.41
C GLU A 132 6.51 20.54 6.06
N ALA A 133 6.67 21.73 5.47
CA ALA A 133 7.45 22.82 6.03
C ALA A 133 7.00 23.17 7.45
N ALA A 134 5.69 23.29 7.66
CA ALA A 134 5.09 23.57 8.96
C ALA A 134 4.97 22.32 9.88
N ALA A 135 5.44 21.17 9.46
CA ALA A 135 5.34 19.89 10.18
C ALA A 135 3.89 19.57 10.63
N VAL A 136 2.92 19.80 9.75
CA VAL A 136 1.48 19.56 10.00
C VAL A 136 1.20 18.06 10.12
N ARG A 137 0.31 17.70 11.04
CA ARG A 137 -0.17 16.32 11.21
C ARG A 137 -1.33 16.04 10.26
N PHE A 138 -1.01 15.82 9.02
CA PHE A 138 -2.00 15.50 7.99
C PHE A 138 -1.95 14.02 7.67
N TYR A 139 -2.88 13.24 8.23
CA TYR A 139 -2.82 11.77 8.16
C TYR A 139 -3.85 11.15 7.22
N ASP A 140 -4.84 11.91 6.81
CA ASP A 140 -5.89 11.41 5.90
C ASP A 140 -6.08 12.32 4.67
N PRO A 141 -5.20 12.19 3.66
CA PRO A 141 -5.32 12.95 2.43
C PRO A 141 -6.54 12.59 1.58
N GLN A 142 -7.32 11.55 1.95
CA GLN A 142 -8.57 11.21 1.28
C GLN A 142 -9.68 12.25 1.54
N ASN A 143 -9.50 13.09 2.57
CA ASN A 143 -10.45 14.10 2.97
C ASN A 143 -10.20 15.46 2.31
N VAL A 144 -9.39 15.48 1.25
CA VAL A 144 -9.23 16.66 0.39
C VAL A 144 -10.32 16.67 -0.67
N LEU A 145 -11.06 17.77 -0.72
CA LEU A 145 -12.08 18.06 -1.73
C LEU A 145 -11.55 19.07 -2.75
N VAL A 146 -12.13 19.08 -3.94
CA VAL A 146 -11.86 20.09 -4.97
C VAL A 146 -13.11 20.96 -5.12
N GLN A 147 -13.04 22.18 -4.60
CA GLN A 147 -14.10 23.18 -4.69
C GLN A 147 -13.90 24.02 -5.95
N TRP A 148 -14.90 24.10 -6.80
CA TRP A 148 -14.92 24.90 -8.04
C TRP A 148 -15.67 26.20 -7.84
N GLU A 149 -15.29 27.24 -8.58
CA GLU A 149 -15.97 28.54 -8.55
C GLU A 149 -17.35 28.51 -9.23
N GLY A 150 -17.53 27.62 -10.21
CA GLY A 150 -18.80 27.26 -10.83
C GLY A 150 -19.28 25.90 -10.42
N GLY A 151 -19.79 25.12 -11.37
CA GLY A 151 -20.03 23.69 -11.24
C GLY A 151 -18.73 22.88 -11.34
N PRO A 152 -18.82 21.53 -11.22
CA PRO A 152 -17.65 20.65 -11.37
C PRO A 152 -16.91 20.89 -12.68
N PHE A 153 -15.61 21.18 -12.59
CA PHE A 153 -14.69 21.55 -13.68
C PHE A 153 -14.94 22.93 -14.33
N GLU A 154 -15.73 23.80 -13.70
CA GLU A 154 -16.01 25.15 -14.19
C GLU A 154 -15.26 26.21 -13.37
N GLY A 155 -14.50 27.05 -14.06
CA GLY A 155 -13.73 28.14 -13.45
C GLY A 155 -12.48 27.71 -12.72
N ALA A 156 -12.04 28.53 -11.77
CA ALA A 156 -10.94 28.21 -10.90
C ALA A 156 -11.35 27.21 -9.81
N PHE A 157 -10.38 26.54 -9.23
CA PHE A 157 -10.62 25.61 -8.14
C PHE A 157 -9.76 25.94 -6.91
N ARG A 158 -10.22 25.47 -5.76
CA ARG A 158 -9.47 25.48 -4.49
C ARG A 158 -9.51 24.10 -3.85
N LEU A 159 -8.42 23.71 -3.21
CA LEU A 159 -8.41 22.52 -2.37
C LEU A 159 -8.99 22.87 -1.00
N ARG A 160 -9.87 22.00 -0.50
CA ARG A 160 -10.48 22.13 0.83
C ARG A 160 -10.28 20.86 1.61
N ILE A 161 -10.02 20.97 2.90
CA ILE A 161 -9.84 19.82 3.79
C ILE A 161 -11.02 19.74 4.75
N VAL A 162 -11.69 18.62 4.73
CA VAL A 162 -12.78 18.30 5.64
C VAL A 162 -12.38 17.09 6.50
N ASP A 163 -12.97 16.94 7.68
CA ASP A 163 -12.71 15.79 8.57
C ASP A 163 -11.20 15.61 8.88
N PHE A 164 -10.59 16.68 9.37
CA PHE A 164 -9.17 16.72 9.66
C PHE A 164 -8.87 16.03 11.01
N GLU A 165 -8.42 14.79 10.97
CA GLU A 165 -8.09 14.03 12.18
C GLU A 165 -6.58 14.18 12.52
N PRO A 166 -6.20 15.01 13.52
CA PRO A 166 -4.79 15.23 13.87
C PRO A 166 -4.18 14.10 14.69
N ALA A 167 -5.00 13.15 15.14
CA ALA A 167 -4.55 12.08 16.02
C ALA A 167 -3.83 10.97 15.26
N SER A 168 -2.67 10.57 15.77
CA SER A 168 -1.97 9.39 15.28
C SER A 168 -2.66 8.12 15.78
N ARG A 169 -2.93 7.17 14.88
CA ARG A 169 -3.38 5.81 15.25
C ARG A 169 -2.25 4.95 15.86
N ALA A 170 -1.04 5.48 15.98
CA ALA A 170 0.09 4.77 16.57
C ALA A 170 0.00 4.75 18.10
N PHE A 171 0.39 3.61 18.68
CA PHE A 171 0.40 3.41 20.15
C PHE A 171 1.33 4.38 20.87
N LEU A 172 2.48 4.70 20.27
CA LEU A 172 3.41 5.73 20.72
C LEU A 172 3.45 6.82 19.64
N PRO A 173 2.85 7.98 19.89
CA PRO A 173 2.86 9.08 18.93
C PRO A 173 4.20 9.82 18.95
N VAL A 174 5.30 9.12 18.65
CA VAL A 174 6.67 9.70 18.60
C VAL A 174 6.73 10.90 17.65
N ASP A 175 5.86 10.90 16.64
CA ASP A 175 5.65 12.03 15.75
C ASP A 175 5.07 13.27 16.43
N LEU A 176 4.49 13.15 17.64
CA LEU A 176 4.10 14.31 18.45
C LEU A 176 5.30 15.06 19.01
N LEU A 177 6.37 14.35 19.29
CA LEU A 177 7.56 14.88 19.96
C LEU A 177 8.63 15.36 18.97
N CYS A 178 8.67 14.82 17.75
CA CYS A 178 9.71 15.10 16.77
C CYS A 178 9.17 15.64 15.44
N PRO A 179 9.42 16.93 15.10
CA PRO A 179 9.02 17.51 13.82
C PRO A 179 9.57 16.78 12.59
N ALA A 180 10.79 16.25 12.65
CA ALA A 180 11.39 15.51 11.55
C ALA A 180 10.62 14.20 11.26
N LEU A 181 10.20 13.49 12.30
CA LEU A 181 9.37 12.30 12.15
C LEU A 181 7.97 12.62 11.60
N ARG A 182 7.40 13.79 11.97
CA ARG A 182 6.14 14.27 11.39
C ARG A 182 6.27 14.49 9.88
N ARG A 183 7.32 15.22 9.44
CA ARG A 183 7.61 15.46 8.02
C ARG A 183 7.78 14.14 7.26
N MET A 184 8.55 13.22 7.78
CA MET A 184 8.76 11.91 7.16
C MET A 184 7.45 11.11 7.05
N LYS A 185 6.61 11.13 8.09
CA LYS A 185 5.32 10.45 8.11
C LYS A 185 4.33 11.07 7.12
N LEU A 186 4.30 12.41 7.03
CA LEU A 186 3.51 13.16 6.07
C LEU A 186 3.93 12.79 4.63
N ARG A 187 5.22 12.91 4.29
CA ARG A 187 5.76 12.51 2.97
C ARG A 187 5.33 11.10 2.58
N ARG A 188 5.47 10.15 3.51
CA ARG A 188 5.07 8.75 3.28
C ARG A 188 3.58 8.60 3.02
N ARG A 189 2.74 9.36 3.76
CA ARG A 189 1.28 9.33 3.60
C ARG A 189 0.83 9.95 2.29
N VAL A 190 1.32 11.13 1.97
CA VAL A 190 1.04 11.83 0.70
C VAL A 190 1.48 10.96 -0.49
N ARG A 191 2.71 10.43 -0.45
CA ARG A 191 3.21 9.52 -1.49
C ARG A 191 2.32 8.29 -1.67
N ARG A 192 1.94 7.64 -0.57
CA ARG A 192 1.03 6.49 -0.60
C ARG A 192 -0.34 6.86 -1.17
N TYR A 193 -0.90 7.98 -0.75
CA TYR A 193 -2.20 8.45 -1.22
C TYR A 193 -2.19 8.75 -2.73
N LEU A 194 -1.25 9.55 -3.19
CA LEU A 194 -1.08 9.84 -4.61
C LEU A 194 -0.88 8.54 -5.40
N TRP A 195 -0.14 7.62 -4.85
CA TRP A 195 0.08 6.33 -5.47
C TRP A 195 -1.19 5.47 -5.52
N GLN A 196 -1.86 5.25 -4.40
CA GLN A 196 -2.99 4.31 -4.33
C GLN A 196 -4.28 4.85 -4.96
N HIS A 197 -4.54 6.15 -4.87
CA HIS A 197 -5.85 6.71 -5.18
C HIS A 197 -5.87 7.64 -6.38
N VAL A 198 -4.75 8.17 -6.79
CA VAL A 198 -4.65 9.14 -7.90
C VAL A 198 -3.73 8.60 -8.98
N ALA A 199 -2.50 8.33 -8.63
CA ALA A 199 -1.45 8.02 -9.57
C ALA A 199 -1.41 6.54 -10.00
N ALA A 200 -1.68 5.58 -9.10
CA ALA A 200 -1.66 4.15 -9.43
C ALA A 200 -2.71 3.72 -10.46
N LYS A 201 -3.83 4.41 -10.49
CA LYS A 201 -4.94 4.08 -11.40
C LYS A 201 -4.91 4.80 -12.75
N TYR A 202 -4.19 5.94 -12.86
CA TYR A 202 -4.34 6.88 -13.98
C TYR A 202 -3.03 7.47 -14.52
N ASN A 203 -1.99 6.71 -14.62
CA ASN A 203 -0.70 7.14 -15.09
C ASN A 203 0.18 7.83 -14.04
N PRO A 204 0.73 7.07 -13.21
CA PRO A 204 1.56 7.50 -12.09
C PRO A 204 3.02 7.63 -12.39
N LEU A 205 3.48 7.12 -13.49
CA LEU A 205 4.83 7.40 -13.92
C LEU A 205 4.88 8.82 -14.48
N PRO A 206 6.00 9.54 -14.30
CA PRO A 206 6.26 10.72 -15.09
C PRO A 206 5.99 10.38 -16.56
N TRP A 207 5.23 11.20 -17.26
CA TRP A 207 4.95 11.09 -18.69
C TRP A 207 6.18 10.67 -19.51
N ARG A 208 7.33 11.18 -19.11
CA ARG A 208 8.61 10.88 -19.74
C ARG A 208 9.02 9.41 -19.65
N GLU A 209 8.83 8.77 -18.49
CA GLU A 209 9.22 7.37 -18.33
C GLU A 209 8.31 6.46 -19.13
N ARG A 210 7.00 6.70 -19.12
CA ARG A 210 6.08 5.92 -19.93
C ARG A 210 6.29 6.13 -21.45
N ALA A 211 6.37 7.38 -21.88
CA ALA A 211 6.63 7.66 -23.30
C ALA A 211 7.95 7.05 -23.77
N ALA A 212 8.98 7.01 -22.92
CA ALA A 212 10.23 6.34 -23.23
C ALA A 212 10.04 4.82 -23.36
N TRP A 213 9.23 4.19 -22.48
CA TRP A 213 8.90 2.78 -22.60
C TRP A 213 8.04 2.47 -23.82
N ASP A 214 7.00 3.28 -24.07
CA ASP A 214 6.17 3.15 -25.28
C ASP A 214 7.03 3.22 -26.54
N ALA A 215 8.01 4.13 -26.60
CA ALA A 215 8.95 4.26 -27.71
C ALA A 215 9.87 3.03 -27.86
N ILE A 216 10.43 2.52 -26.75
CA ILE A 216 11.30 1.35 -26.77
C ILE A 216 10.54 0.09 -27.17
N ILE A 217 9.31 -0.12 -26.67
CA ILE A 217 8.47 -1.25 -27.06
C ILE A 217 8.09 -1.15 -28.55
N ALA A 218 7.79 0.06 -29.03
CA ALA A 218 7.48 0.28 -30.44
C ALA A 218 8.72 0.06 -31.35
N GLU A 219 9.91 0.44 -30.92
CA GLU A 219 11.17 0.28 -31.66
C GLU A 219 11.66 -1.18 -31.68
N LYS A 220 11.81 -1.78 -30.49
CA LYS A 220 12.42 -3.11 -30.34
C LYS A 220 11.43 -4.26 -30.46
N GLY A 221 10.19 -4.01 -30.05
CA GLY A 221 9.18 -5.05 -29.95
C GLY A 221 8.92 -5.83 -31.24
N PRO A 222 8.69 -5.18 -32.40
CA PRO A 222 8.44 -5.88 -33.66
C PRO A 222 9.58 -6.82 -34.06
N GLY A 223 10.83 -6.37 -33.90
CA GLY A 223 12.03 -7.17 -34.18
C GLY A 223 12.17 -8.40 -33.26
N MET A 224 11.52 -8.38 -32.11
CA MET A 224 11.48 -9.48 -31.16
C MET A 224 10.21 -10.35 -31.29
N GLY A 225 9.30 -10.03 -32.21
CA GLY A 225 8.02 -10.73 -32.38
C GLY A 225 6.87 -10.20 -31.51
N LEU A 226 7.05 -9.04 -30.87
CA LEU A 226 5.98 -8.40 -30.09
C LEU A 226 5.04 -7.59 -30.98
N SER A 227 3.74 -7.66 -30.69
CA SER A 227 2.71 -6.87 -31.36
C SER A 227 1.55 -6.54 -30.42
N GLY A 228 0.80 -5.46 -30.72
CA GLY A 228 -0.39 -5.06 -29.98
C GLY A 228 -0.15 -4.71 -28.51
N CYS A 229 1.07 -4.30 -28.14
CA CYS A 229 1.43 -4.01 -26.76
C CYS A 229 0.69 -2.80 -26.21
N ARG A 230 0.01 -2.97 -25.08
CA ARG A 230 -0.73 -1.93 -24.36
C ARG A 230 -0.39 -1.97 -22.86
N ALA A 231 0.04 -0.86 -22.31
CA ALA A 231 0.29 -0.76 -20.87
C ALA A 231 -1.02 -0.92 -20.07
N PHE A 232 -1.04 -1.79 -19.07
CA PHE A 232 -2.24 -2.07 -18.27
C PHE A 232 -1.99 -1.97 -16.76
N LEU A 233 -0.77 -2.18 -16.29
CA LEU A 233 -0.42 -2.16 -14.88
C LEU A 233 0.92 -1.45 -14.67
N GLU A 234 1.03 -0.77 -13.54
CA GLU A 234 2.26 -0.10 -13.12
C GLU A 234 2.51 -0.39 -11.65
N ASN A 235 3.64 -1.01 -11.36
CA ASN A 235 4.10 -1.28 -10.00
C ASN A 235 5.17 -0.26 -9.60
N LYS A 236 4.81 0.66 -8.72
CA LYS A 236 5.65 1.78 -8.30
C LYS A 236 6.60 1.51 -7.17
N LEU A 237 6.42 0.42 -6.43
CA LEU A 237 7.37 0.05 -5.39
C LEU A 237 8.74 -0.24 -6.00
N VAL A 238 8.74 -0.87 -7.16
CA VAL A 238 9.94 -1.26 -7.91
C VAL A 238 10.09 -0.48 -9.23
N ASN A 239 9.13 0.38 -9.55
CA ASN A 239 9.11 1.20 -10.76
C ASN A 239 9.00 0.39 -12.05
N ASP A 240 8.18 -0.66 -12.02
CA ASP A 240 7.92 -1.51 -13.16
C ASP A 240 6.65 -1.07 -13.90
N ILE A 241 6.68 -1.21 -15.22
CA ILE A 241 5.51 -1.06 -16.10
C ILE A 241 5.26 -2.40 -16.76
N PHE A 242 3.98 -2.76 -16.86
CA PHE A 242 3.54 -3.98 -17.48
C PHE A 242 2.71 -3.66 -18.70
N TYR A 243 3.07 -4.30 -19.82
CA TYR A 243 2.28 -4.28 -21.05
C TYR A 243 1.68 -5.66 -21.27
N GLU A 244 0.46 -5.70 -21.78
CA GLU A 244 -0.10 -6.89 -22.40
C GLU A 244 0.01 -6.78 -23.92
N GLY A 245 0.24 -7.90 -24.59
CA GLY A 245 0.39 -7.95 -26.03
C GLY A 245 0.43 -9.37 -26.55
N LEU A 246 0.96 -9.53 -27.75
CA LEU A 246 1.19 -10.83 -28.39
C LEU A 246 2.69 -10.98 -28.67
N PHE A 247 3.23 -12.14 -28.38
CA PHE A 247 4.58 -12.57 -28.77
C PHE A 247 4.44 -13.71 -29.78
N ASN A 248 4.79 -13.47 -31.04
CA ASN A 248 4.60 -14.44 -32.13
C ASN A 248 3.18 -15.04 -32.16
N GLY A 249 2.17 -14.17 -31.92
CA GLY A 249 0.75 -14.56 -31.88
C GLY A 249 0.27 -15.15 -30.56
N LYS A 250 1.16 -15.42 -29.58
CA LYS A 250 0.79 -15.92 -28.25
C LYS A 250 0.57 -14.77 -27.28
N PRO A 251 -0.46 -14.80 -26.42
CA PRO A 251 -0.66 -13.79 -25.38
C PRO A 251 0.55 -13.68 -24.45
N CYS A 252 1.02 -12.44 -24.21
CA CYS A 252 2.17 -12.20 -23.36
C CYS A 252 1.99 -11.01 -22.44
N ILE A 253 2.84 -10.97 -21.39
CA ILE A 253 3.08 -9.83 -20.53
C ILE A 253 4.51 -9.37 -20.78
N VAL A 254 4.70 -8.06 -21.01
CA VAL A 254 6.01 -7.43 -21.07
C VAL A 254 6.21 -6.68 -19.75
N LYS A 255 7.18 -7.10 -18.96
CA LYS A 255 7.56 -6.47 -17.69
C LYS A 255 8.80 -5.62 -17.89
N CYS A 256 8.69 -4.33 -17.61
CA CYS A 256 9.72 -3.32 -17.83
C CYS A 256 10.17 -2.71 -16.51
N SER A 257 11.49 -2.52 -16.31
CA SER A 257 12.02 -1.80 -15.15
C SER A 257 13.21 -0.93 -15.53
N SER A 258 13.12 0.37 -15.19
CA SER A 258 14.21 1.33 -15.42
C SER A 258 15.07 1.58 -14.18
N ARG A 259 14.58 1.23 -13.01
CA ARG A 259 15.30 1.43 -11.73
C ARG A 259 16.03 0.21 -11.24
N ALA A 260 15.69 -0.93 -11.78
CA ALA A 260 16.26 -2.21 -11.41
C ALA A 260 16.36 -3.14 -12.61
N PRO A 261 17.10 -2.77 -13.67
CA PRO A 261 17.24 -3.61 -14.85
C PRO A 261 17.81 -5.01 -14.50
N GLU A 262 18.65 -5.09 -13.47
CA GLU A 262 19.22 -6.33 -12.97
C GLU A 262 18.14 -7.27 -12.40
N SER A 263 17.02 -6.74 -11.89
CA SER A 263 15.92 -7.57 -11.40
C SER A 263 15.14 -8.21 -12.56
N ILE A 264 15.08 -7.55 -13.69
CA ILE A 264 14.46 -8.07 -14.91
C ILE A 264 15.33 -9.17 -15.55
N GLU A 265 16.65 -8.96 -15.58
CA GLU A 265 17.60 -9.99 -16.01
C GLU A 265 17.53 -11.22 -15.11
N ASN A 266 17.52 -11.03 -13.79
CA ASN A 266 17.37 -12.11 -12.81
C ASN A 266 16.05 -12.86 -12.99
N GLU A 267 14.94 -12.14 -13.25
CA GLU A 267 13.64 -12.75 -13.53
C GLU A 267 13.69 -13.60 -14.80
N TYR A 268 14.30 -13.08 -15.88
CA TYR A 268 14.48 -13.84 -17.11
C TYR A 268 15.26 -15.15 -16.88
N GLU A 269 16.41 -15.06 -16.25
CA GLU A 269 17.29 -16.23 -16.02
C GLU A 269 16.62 -17.29 -15.14
N LEU A 270 16.04 -16.88 -14.01
CA LEU A 270 15.50 -17.82 -13.03
C LEU A 270 14.13 -18.36 -13.45
N ALA A 271 13.24 -17.52 -13.99
CA ALA A 271 11.95 -17.98 -14.47
C ALA A 271 12.10 -18.94 -15.68
N SER A 272 13.03 -18.66 -16.63
CA SER A 272 13.33 -19.57 -17.73
C SER A 272 13.84 -20.93 -17.24
N ARG A 273 14.71 -20.93 -16.24
CA ARG A 273 15.22 -22.16 -15.63
C ARG A 273 14.12 -22.94 -14.92
N MET A 274 13.24 -22.24 -14.22
CA MET A 274 12.11 -22.89 -13.55
C MET A 274 11.10 -23.47 -14.52
N HIS A 275 10.76 -22.74 -15.60
CA HIS A 275 9.91 -23.27 -16.66
C HIS A 275 10.50 -24.52 -17.31
N ALA A 276 11.81 -24.52 -17.59
CA ALA A 276 12.49 -25.69 -18.16
C ALA A 276 12.46 -26.90 -17.23
N ALA A 277 12.47 -26.68 -15.91
CA ALA A 277 12.39 -27.74 -14.90
C ALA A 277 10.96 -28.25 -14.67
N ASP A 278 9.97 -27.37 -14.73
CA ASP A 278 8.57 -27.69 -14.48
C ASP A 278 7.64 -26.72 -15.24
N PRO A 279 7.29 -27.02 -16.50
CA PRO A 279 6.43 -26.16 -17.31
C PRO A 279 4.96 -26.14 -16.85
N VAL A 280 4.56 -27.04 -15.95
CA VAL A 280 3.21 -27.07 -15.40
C VAL A 280 3.01 -25.92 -14.39
N HIS A 281 4.00 -25.66 -13.56
CA HIS A 281 3.86 -24.72 -12.45
C HIS A 281 4.56 -23.37 -12.69
N PHE A 282 5.33 -23.21 -13.76
CA PHE A 282 6.04 -21.97 -14.07
C PHE A 282 5.74 -21.52 -15.50
N PRO A 283 5.33 -20.24 -15.71
CA PRO A 283 5.04 -19.70 -17.02
C PRO A 283 6.25 -19.71 -17.94
N ASP A 284 6.00 -19.80 -19.24
CA ASP A 284 7.02 -19.69 -20.27
C ASP A 284 7.63 -18.27 -20.29
N VAL A 285 8.91 -18.17 -20.58
CA VAL A 285 9.63 -16.90 -20.73
C VAL A 285 10.14 -16.77 -22.15
N TYR A 286 9.48 -15.92 -22.91
CA TYR A 286 9.64 -15.85 -24.36
C TYR A 286 10.89 -15.10 -24.81
N ALA A 287 11.18 -13.97 -24.18
CA ALA A 287 12.28 -13.11 -24.61
C ALA A 287 12.76 -12.15 -23.50
N PHE A 288 13.98 -11.64 -23.67
CA PHE A 288 14.57 -10.64 -22.82
C PHE A 288 15.30 -9.57 -23.63
N SER A 289 15.10 -8.31 -23.28
CA SER A 289 15.85 -7.18 -23.83
C SER A 289 16.72 -6.56 -22.75
N PRO A 290 18.06 -6.72 -22.84
CA PRO A 290 19.00 -6.17 -21.84
C PRO A 290 19.16 -4.66 -22.00
N GLY A 291 19.77 -4.04 -20.99
CA GLY A 291 20.19 -2.65 -21.00
C GLY A 291 19.61 -1.82 -19.85
N PRO A 292 19.84 -0.50 -19.85
CA PRO A 292 19.38 0.36 -18.76
C PRO A 292 17.85 0.46 -18.69
N MET A 293 17.17 0.12 -19.78
CA MET A 293 15.73 -0.05 -19.85
C MET A 293 15.45 -1.51 -20.26
N ALA A 294 15.74 -2.42 -19.34
CA ALA A 294 15.53 -3.85 -19.55
C ALA A 294 14.05 -4.23 -19.47
N PHE A 295 13.63 -5.16 -20.29
CA PHE A 295 12.31 -5.79 -20.20
C PHE A 295 12.38 -7.29 -20.49
N VAL A 296 11.47 -8.02 -19.87
CA VAL A 296 11.25 -9.46 -20.10
C VAL A 296 9.86 -9.68 -20.66
N VAL A 297 9.73 -10.65 -21.55
CA VAL A 297 8.46 -11.08 -22.15
C VAL A 297 8.13 -12.46 -21.61
N VAL A 298 7.03 -12.56 -20.89
CA VAL A 298 6.57 -13.80 -20.27
C VAL A 298 5.20 -14.19 -20.76
N GLU A 299 4.86 -15.45 -20.64
CA GLU A 299 3.53 -15.97 -20.93
C GLU A 299 2.45 -15.20 -20.13
N LYS A 300 1.37 -14.79 -20.82
CA LYS A 300 0.15 -14.35 -20.16
C LYS A 300 -0.74 -15.56 -19.91
N ILE A 301 -0.94 -15.91 -18.64
CA ILE A 301 -1.89 -16.96 -18.25
C ILE A 301 -3.31 -16.43 -18.52
N ALA A 302 -3.83 -16.74 -19.70
CA ALA A 302 -5.15 -16.28 -20.13
C ALA A 302 -6.24 -16.86 -19.22
N GLY A 303 -7.10 -16.00 -18.67
CA GLY A 303 -8.12 -16.42 -17.71
C GLY A 303 -7.59 -16.80 -16.34
N GLY A 304 -6.29 -16.61 -16.08
CA GLY A 304 -5.66 -16.88 -14.78
C GLY A 304 -6.25 -16.01 -13.67
N ARG A 305 -6.57 -16.62 -12.53
CA ARG A 305 -7.12 -15.95 -11.36
C ARG A 305 -6.12 -16.01 -10.21
N SER A 306 -5.98 -14.92 -9.48
CA SER A 306 -5.08 -14.90 -8.33
C SER A 306 -5.55 -15.84 -7.22
N LEU A 307 -4.65 -16.62 -6.63
CA LEU A 307 -4.95 -17.45 -5.47
C LEU A 307 -5.39 -16.62 -4.23
N GLU A 308 -5.14 -15.31 -4.24
CA GLU A 308 -5.64 -14.40 -3.19
C GLU A 308 -7.18 -14.39 -3.10
N THR A 309 -7.86 -14.68 -4.23
CA THR A 309 -9.32 -14.67 -4.36
C THR A 309 -9.95 -16.06 -4.41
N GLU A 310 -9.14 -17.12 -4.41
CA GLU A 310 -9.58 -18.51 -4.52
C GLU A 310 -9.37 -19.29 -3.21
N PRO A 311 -10.16 -20.35 -2.94
CA PRO A 311 -9.89 -21.27 -1.85
C PRO A 311 -8.56 -22.03 -2.10
N ALA A 312 -7.59 -21.83 -1.24
CA ALA A 312 -6.24 -22.38 -1.46
C ALA A 312 -6.11 -23.87 -1.15
N ASP A 313 -7.05 -24.46 -0.41
CA ASP A 313 -7.03 -25.86 0.05
C ASP A 313 -7.08 -26.89 -1.08
N GLY A 314 -7.72 -26.55 -2.21
CA GLY A 314 -7.74 -27.37 -3.42
C GLY A 314 -6.39 -27.50 -4.15
N PHE A 315 -5.39 -26.65 -3.83
CA PHE A 315 -4.11 -26.57 -4.55
C PHE A 315 -2.93 -27.09 -3.73
N GLY A 316 -3.18 -27.96 -2.76
CA GLY A 316 -2.14 -28.45 -1.86
C GLY A 316 -1.03 -29.23 -2.56
N ASP A 317 -1.33 -30.00 -3.59
CA ASP A 317 -0.37 -30.77 -4.36
C ASP A 317 0.53 -29.84 -5.20
N ASP A 318 -0.06 -28.86 -5.85
CA ASP A 318 0.67 -27.86 -6.65
C ASP A 318 1.62 -27.02 -5.79
N LEU A 319 1.17 -26.58 -4.60
CA LEU A 319 2.02 -25.82 -3.67
C LEU A 319 3.24 -26.64 -3.21
N VAL A 320 3.06 -27.94 -2.99
CA VAL A 320 4.17 -28.86 -2.64
C VAL A 320 5.09 -29.04 -3.85
N ALA A 321 4.55 -29.29 -5.03
CA ALA A 321 5.33 -29.47 -6.26
C ALA A 321 6.16 -28.22 -6.59
N ILE A 322 5.59 -27.02 -6.47
CA ILE A 322 6.30 -25.74 -6.67
C ILE A 322 7.48 -25.62 -5.70
N VAL A 323 7.29 -25.93 -4.41
CA VAL A 323 8.39 -25.88 -3.43
C VAL A 323 9.47 -26.92 -3.75
N ASP A 324 9.09 -28.12 -4.16
CA ASP A 324 10.03 -29.17 -4.54
C ASP A 324 10.83 -28.79 -5.80
N ALA A 325 10.17 -28.17 -6.79
CA ALA A 325 10.84 -27.69 -8.00
C ALA A 325 11.83 -26.56 -7.69
N LEU A 326 11.44 -25.58 -6.85
CA LEU A 326 12.36 -24.53 -6.38
C LEU A 326 13.58 -25.10 -5.69
N HIS A 327 13.40 -26.09 -4.79
CA HIS A 327 14.48 -26.76 -4.08
C HIS A 327 15.39 -27.56 -5.03
N GLY A 328 14.79 -28.29 -5.98
CA GLY A 328 15.53 -29.05 -6.99
C GLY A 328 16.41 -28.16 -7.88
N ALA A 329 15.92 -26.97 -8.19
CA ALA A 329 16.65 -25.98 -8.98
C ALA A 329 17.63 -25.10 -8.16
N ASN A 330 17.72 -25.27 -6.84
CA ASN A 330 18.47 -24.41 -5.92
C ASN A 330 18.03 -22.92 -6.00
N VAL A 331 16.75 -22.65 -6.19
CA VAL A 331 16.18 -21.31 -6.28
C VAL A 331 15.39 -21.00 -5.02
N VAL A 332 15.65 -19.83 -4.42
CA VAL A 332 14.82 -19.26 -3.35
C VAL A 332 14.06 -18.08 -3.95
N HIS A 333 12.74 -18.18 -4.01
CA HIS A 333 11.89 -17.18 -4.66
C HIS A 333 11.78 -15.87 -3.89
N ARG A 334 11.71 -15.91 -2.56
CA ARG A 334 11.68 -14.79 -1.63
C ARG A 334 10.42 -13.89 -1.67
N ASP A 335 9.51 -14.09 -2.58
CA ASP A 335 8.26 -13.33 -2.69
C ASP A 335 7.05 -14.25 -2.95
N ILE A 336 6.99 -15.37 -2.23
CA ILE A 336 5.88 -16.31 -2.28
C ILE A 336 4.67 -15.70 -1.57
N LEU A 337 3.77 -15.08 -2.35
CA LEU A 337 2.52 -14.47 -1.88
C LEU A 337 1.35 -15.10 -2.63
N PRO A 338 0.15 -15.17 -2.02
CA PRO A 338 -1.04 -15.64 -2.74
C PRO A 338 -1.32 -14.87 -4.05
N SER A 339 -0.94 -13.57 -4.11
CA SER A 339 -1.04 -12.75 -5.33
C SER A 339 -0.10 -13.17 -6.46
N ASN A 340 0.99 -13.88 -6.14
CA ASN A 340 1.98 -14.35 -7.11
C ASN A 340 1.71 -15.79 -7.57
N PHE A 341 0.62 -16.40 -7.09
CA PHE A 341 0.11 -17.65 -7.63
C PHE A 341 -1.13 -17.37 -8.48
N LEU A 342 -1.10 -17.86 -9.70
CA LEU A 342 -2.25 -17.80 -10.62
C LEU A 342 -2.83 -19.19 -10.82
N VAL A 343 -4.12 -19.34 -10.62
CA VAL A 343 -4.88 -20.54 -11.00
C VAL A 343 -5.09 -20.47 -12.49
N ALA A 344 -4.43 -21.32 -13.25
CA ALA A 344 -4.55 -21.39 -14.69
C ALA A 344 -5.84 -22.14 -15.12
N PRO A 345 -6.30 -21.99 -16.38
CA PRO A 345 -7.50 -22.67 -16.86
C PRO A 345 -7.42 -24.21 -16.83
N ASP A 346 -6.22 -24.78 -16.86
CA ASP A 346 -5.97 -26.22 -16.71
C ASP A 346 -6.14 -26.73 -15.28
N GLY A 347 -6.43 -25.82 -14.33
CA GLY A 347 -6.63 -26.15 -12.93
C GLY A 347 -5.37 -26.17 -12.07
N HIS A 348 -4.19 -25.94 -12.66
CA HIS A 348 -2.93 -25.91 -11.94
C HIS A 348 -2.53 -24.51 -11.48
N LEU A 349 -1.71 -24.41 -10.42
CA LEU A 349 -1.09 -23.18 -9.99
C LEU A 349 0.15 -22.86 -10.82
N ARG A 350 0.27 -21.59 -11.19
CA ARG A 350 1.48 -21.01 -11.80
C ARG A 350 2.10 -20.00 -10.82
N LEU A 351 3.37 -20.16 -10.48
CA LEU A 351 4.12 -19.17 -9.69
C LEU A 351 4.79 -18.18 -10.63
N ILE A 352 4.58 -16.88 -10.37
CA ILE A 352 5.09 -15.75 -11.16
C ILE A 352 5.96 -14.83 -10.32
N ASP A 353 6.64 -13.86 -10.96
CA ASP A 353 7.38 -12.75 -10.33
C ASP A 353 8.70 -13.16 -9.65
N PHE A 354 9.67 -13.64 -10.46
CA PHE A 354 11.00 -14.07 -10.02
C PHE A 354 12.01 -12.93 -9.82
N GLN A 355 11.61 -11.67 -9.90
CA GLN A 355 12.55 -10.54 -9.79
C GLN A 355 13.35 -10.51 -8.48
N PHE A 356 12.82 -11.06 -7.39
CA PHE A 356 13.49 -11.15 -6.09
C PHE A 356 14.12 -12.52 -5.81
N ALA A 357 14.01 -13.45 -6.72
CA ALA A 357 14.52 -14.78 -6.54
C ALA A 357 16.06 -14.81 -6.50
N VAL A 358 16.62 -15.83 -5.86
CA VAL A 358 18.06 -15.98 -5.68
C VAL A 358 18.50 -17.37 -6.15
N ASP A 359 19.53 -17.40 -6.98
CA ASP A 359 20.26 -18.62 -7.30
C ASP A 359 21.24 -18.97 -6.17
N MET A 360 20.92 -20.01 -5.41
CA MET A 360 21.74 -20.46 -4.30
C MET A 360 23.03 -21.19 -4.76
N ALA A 361 23.03 -21.75 -5.98
CA ALA A 361 24.19 -22.44 -6.53
C ALA A 361 25.24 -21.42 -7.02
N ALA A 362 24.82 -20.39 -7.70
CA ALA A 362 25.73 -19.35 -8.22
C ALA A 362 26.30 -18.43 -7.13
N LYS A 363 25.68 -18.42 -5.93
CA LYS A 363 26.00 -17.48 -4.84
C LYS A 363 26.03 -16.01 -5.28
N LYS A 364 25.46 -15.71 -6.46
CA LYS A 364 25.29 -14.37 -6.99
C LYS A 364 24.01 -13.79 -6.43
N VAL A 365 24.14 -12.89 -5.49
CA VAL A 365 23.02 -12.08 -5.05
C VAL A 365 23.36 -10.65 -5.38
N ASP A 366 22.58 -10.04 -6.24
CA ASP A 366 22.71 -8.62 -6.51
C ASP A 366 22.61 -7.83 -5.19
N PRO A 367 23.60 -6.97 -4.88
CA PRO A 367 23.56 -6.10 -3.70
C PRO A 367 22.28 -5.25 -3.61
N TRP A 368 21.67 -4.95 -4.76
CA TRP A 368 20.41 -4.24 -4.83
C TRP A 368 19.23 -5.09 -4.32
N LEU A 369 19.15 -6.36 -4.71
CA LEU A 369 18.17 -7.33 -4.21
C LEU A 369 18.27 -7.54 -2.70
N LEU A 370 19.48 -7.43 -2.13
CA LEU A 370 19.71 -7.49 -0.70
C LEU A 370 19.26 -6.22 0.04
N ARG A 371 19.38 -5.06 -0.59
CA ARG A 371 19.08 -3.77 0.03
C ARG A 371 17.59 -3.44 0.10
N ARG A 372 16.75 -4.12 -0.68
CA ARG A 372 15.30 -3.91 -0.73
C ARG A 372 14.54 -5.22 -0.53
N PRO A 373 14.55 -5.77 0.70
CA PRO A 373 13.62 -6.84 1.00
C PRO A 373 12.19 -6.31 0.79
N ALA A 374 11.36 -7.07 0.09
CA ALA A 374 9.94 -6.78 -0.03
C ALA A 374 9.36 -6.51 1.38
N TYR A 375 8.35 -5.66 1.47
CA TYR A 375 7.74 -5.30 2.76
C TYR A 375 7.31 -6.57 3.55
N HIS A 376 6.82 -7.58 2.85
CA HIS A 376 6.39 -8.88 3.38
C HIS A 376 7.54 -9.65 4.01
N PHE A 377 8.72 -9.57 3.42
CA PHE A 377 9.94 -10.14 3.93
C PHE A 377 10.35 -9.55 5.29
N LEU A 378 10.26 -8.23 5.47
CA LEU A 378 10.53 -7.60 6.77
C LEU A 378 9.54 -8.06 7.84
N VAL A 379 8.29 -8.31 7.47
CA VAL A 379 7.26 -8.82 8.40
C VAL A 379 7.54 -10.28 8.74
N PHE A 380 7.94 -11.09 7.77
CA PHE A 380 8.30 -12.49 8.00
C PHE A 380 9.61 -12.63 8.77
N ALA A 381 10.66 -11.89 8.40
CA ALA A 381 11.91 -11.89 9.14
C ALA A 381 11.73 -11.37 10.57
N ALA A 382 10.85 -10.38 10.79
CA ALA A 382 10.44 -9.96 12.12
C ALA A 382 9.69 -11.07 12.89
N ALA A 383 8.93 -11.92 12.18
CA ALA A 383 8.24 -13.06 12.76
C ALA A 383 9.17 -14.23 13.12
N MET A 384 10.28 -14.39 12.43
CA MET A 384 11.29 -15.45 12.69
C MET A 384 12.25 -15.10 13.83
N GLY A 385 12.24 -13.87 14.34
CA GLY A 385 13.01 -13.42 15.50
C GLY A 385 14.46 -13.00 15.18
N PRO A 386 15.23 -12.53 16.19
CA PRO A 386 16.55 -11.92 16.00
C PRO A 386 17.63 -12.91 15.53
N LYS A 387 17.39 -14.21 15.63
CA LYS A 387 18.28 -15.27 15.08
C LYS A 387 17.93 -15.61 13.62
N GLY A 388 16.77 -15.18 13.11
CA GLY A 388 16.26 -15.50 11.79
C GLY A 388 16.73 -14.53 10.73
N ALA A 389 18.03 -14.46 10.48
CA ALA A 389 18.60 -13.77 9.34
C ALA A 389 18.56 -14.65 8.07
N TRP A 390 17.51 -15.43 7.90
CA TRP A 390 17.37 -16.35 6.76
C TRP A 390 15.95 -16.32 6.21
N TRP A 391 15.83 -16.70 4.95
CA TRP A 391 14.57 -16.90 4.24
C TRP A 391 14.47 -18.37 3.80
N ASP A 392 13.28 -18.95 3.90
CA ASP A 392 12.96 -20.31 3.50
C ASP A 392 11.55 -20.30 2.91
N ASP A 393 11.47 -20.60 1.61
CA ASP A 393 10.19 -20.61 0.89
C ASP A 393 9.25 -21.68 1.44
N ALA A 394 9.75 -22.86 1.81
CA ALA A 394 8.93 -23.92 2.39
C ALA A 394 8.32 -23.49 3.73
N ALA A 395 9.12 -22.86 4.59
CA ALA A 395 8.63 -22.35 5.86
C ALA A 395 7.59 -21.24 5.65
N PHE A 396 7.73 -20.44 4.59
CA PHE A 396 6.79 -19.39 4.28
C PHE A 396 5.49 -19.93 3.66
N VAL A 397 5.55 -20.94 2.82
CA VAL A 397 4.37 -21.67 2.30
C VAL A 397 3.60 -22.33 3.44
N ASP A 398 4.28 -23.05 4.35
CA ASP A 398 3.66 -23.62 5.55
C ASP A 398 2.96 -22.56 6.42
N PHE A 399 3.56 -21.37 6.46
CA PHE A 399 2.98 -20.23 7.15
C PHE A 399 1.71 -19.70 6.50
N LEU A 400 1.72 -19.51 5.21
CA LEU A 400 0.59 -18.95 4.48
C LEU A 400 -0.56 -19.94 4.39
N PHE A 401 -0.24 -21.22 4.27
CA PHE A 401 -1.17 -22.32 4.01
C PHE A 401 -1.11 -23.38 5.12
N PRO A 402 -1.69 -23.12 6.31
CA PRO A 402 -1.57 -24.00 7.48
C PRO A 402 -2.09 -25.43 7.27
N PHE A 403 -2.94 -25.66 6.26
CA PHE A 403 -3.41 -27.01 5.90
C PHE A 403 -2.31 -27.90 5.31
N LEU A 404 -1.15 -27.33 4.93
CA LEU A 404 0.01 -28.07 4.40
C LEU A 404 1.01 -28.53 5.47
N ARG A 405 0.80 -28.25 6.75
CA ARG A 405 1.79 -28.49 7.84
C ARG A 405 2.44 -29.87 7.81
N GLY A 406 1.68 -30.93 7.62
CA GLY A 406 2.21 -32.29 7.53
C GLY A 406 2.98 -32.59 6.23
N ARG A 407 2.77 -31.83 5.18
CA ARG A 407 3.28 -32.06 3.82
C ARG A 407 4.55 -31.28 3.51
N ILE A 408 4.68 -30.09 4.08
CA ILE A 408 5.79 -29.16 3.85
C ILE A 408 6.88 -29.29 4.93
N ALA A 409 6.56 -29.79 6.12
CA ALA A 409 7.48 -29.82 7.26
C ALA A 409 8.85 -30.44 6.93
N SER A 410 8.88 -31.54 6.14
CA SER A 410 10.11 -32.21 5.74
C SER A 410 11.00 -31.42 4.76
N ARG A 411 10.49 -30.31 4.22
CA ARG A 411 11.15 -29.44 3.26
C ARG A 411 11.73 -28.19 3.91
N ILE A 412 11.24 -27.82 5.09
CA ILE A 412 11.68 -26.65 5.83
C ILE A 412 13.16 -26.82 6.22
N GLY A 413 13.94 -25.80 5.93
CA GLY A 413 15.37 -25.77 6.23
C GLY A 413 16.29 -26.39 5.18
N ARG A 414 15.76 -27.06 4.15
CA ARG A 414 16.58 -27.67 3.09
C ARG A 414 17.24 -26.62 2.20
N LEU A 415 16.54 -25.51 1.93
CA LEU A 415 17.06 -24.42 1.12
C LEU A 415 16.82 -23.09 1.86
N ARG A 416 17.88 -22.57 2.47
CA ARG A 416 17.84 -21.33 3.26
C ARG A 416 18.72 -20.27 2.63
N PHE A 417 18.16 -19.10 2.43
CA PHE A 417 18.91 -17.92 2.02
C PHE A 417 19.23 -17.08 3.25
N GLU A 418 20.52 -16.94 3.58
CA GLU A 418 20.96 -16.05 4.65
C GLU A 418 20.93 -14.61 4.19
N ILE A 419 20.29 -13.75 5.01
CA ILE A 419 20.14 -12.34 4.70
C ILE A 419 21.20 -11.56 5.46
N PRO A 420 22.09 -10.86 4.76
CA PRO A 420 23.08 -10.00 5.39
C PRO A 420 22.40 -8.72 5.92
N PHE A 421 21.74 -8.82 7.07
CA PHE A 421 21.18 -7.64 7.72
C PHE A 421 22.29 -6.77 8.31
N SER A 422 22.26 -5.49 7.97
CA SER A 422 23.05 -4.50 8.71
C SER A 422 22.59 -4.43 10.18
N PRO A 423 23.47 -4.04 11.11
CA PRO A 423 23.11 -3.86 12.52
C PRO A 423 21.87 -2.99 12.73
N LEU A 424 21.69 -1.94 11.90
CA LEU A 424 20.53 -1.06 11.91
C LEU A 424 19.22 -1.79 11.57
N VAL A 425 19.25 -2.73 10.62
CA VAL A 425 18.07 -3.53 10.28
C VAL A 425 17.73 -4.49 11.42
N ARG A 426 18.73 -5.11 12.06
CA ARG A 426 18.53 -5.96 13.24
C ARG A 426 17.89 -5.21 14.41
N ILE A 427 18.39 -4.00 14.71
CA ILE A 427 17.81 -3.12 15.74
C ILE A 427 16.35 -2.78 15.39
N ARG A 428 16.07 -2.44 14.12
CA ARG A 428 14.72 -2.12 13.66
C ARG A 428 13.75 -3.29 13.76
N LEU A 429 14.21 -4.51 13.47
CA LEU A 429 13.42 -5.74 13.65
C LEU A 429 13.15 -6.01 15.13
N GLY A 430 14.15 -5.86 16.00
CA GLY A 430 13.99 -5.97 17.45
C GLY A 430 12.99 -4.98 18.03
N LEU A 431 13.03 -3.72 17.59
CA LEU A 431 12.05 -2.69 17.95
C LEU A 431 10.63 -3.03 17.46
N LEU A 432 10.49 -3.56 16.25
CA LEU A 432 9.20 -4.00 15.71
C LEU A 432 8.62 -5.16 16.52
N ALA A 433 9.45 -6.13 16.90
CA ALA A 433 9.04 -7.25 17.76
C ALA A 433 8.62 -6.77 19.15
N GLY A 434 9.38 -5.86 19.76
CA GLY A 434 9.04 -5.21 21.01
C GLY A 434 7.71 -4.47 20.93
N CYS A 435 7.48 -3.68 19.87
CA CYS A 435 6.21 -2.99 19.64
C CYS A 435 5.02 -3.95 19.49
N MET A 436 5.22 -5.11 18.82
CA MET A 436 4.16 -6.12 18.70
C MET A 436 3.82 -6.77 20.05
N LYS A 437 4.84 -7.08 20.89
CA LYS A 437 4.62 -7.59 22.24
C LYS A 437 3.85 -6.59 23.10
N ILE A 438 4.23 -5.32 23.06
CA ILE A 438 3.52 -4.24 23.75
C ILE A 438 2.09 -4.10 23.21
N GLN A 439 1.90 -4.11 21.90
CA GLN A 439 0.57 -4.02 21.27
C GLN A 439 -0.32 -5.20 21.68
N ARG A 440 0.26 -6.38 21.85
CA ARG A 440 -0.42 -7.56 22.39
C ARG A 440 -1.01 -7.32 23.75
N MET A 441 -0.26 -6.74 24.67
CA MET A 441 -0.69 -6.47 26.06
C MET A 441 -1.95 -5.58 26.13
N PHE A 442 -2.11 -4.68 25.15
CA PHE A 442 -3.21 -3.71 25.09
C PHE A 442 -4.33 -4.05 24.10
N THR A 443 -4.29 -5.21 23.46
CA THR A 443 -5.32 -5.64 22.53
C THR A 443 -6.26 -6.64 23.20
N ARG A 444 -7.58 -6.42 23.06
CA ARG A 444 -8.61 -7.26 23.69
C ARG A 444 -8.41 -8.74 23.34
N PRO A 445 -8.38 -9.65 24.32
CA PRO A 445 -8.36 -11.09 24.09
C PRO A 445 -9.48 -11.52 23.14
N GLY A 446 -9.22 -12.48 22.23
CA GLY A 446 -10.21 -13.01 21.30
C GLY A 446 -10.52 -12.13 20.07
N SER A 447 -10.06 -10.88 20.00
CA SER A 447 -10.28 -10.04 18.81
C SER A 447 -9.45 -10.54 17.62
N ARG A 448 -9.97 -10.37 16.37
CA ARG A 448 -9.22 -10.69 15.13
C ARG A 448 -7.82 -10.05 15.11
N LYS A 449 -7.69 -8.84 15.67
CA LYS A 449 -6.42 -8.14 15.79
C LYS A 449 -5.48 -8.83 16.78
N ARG A 450 -5.99 -9.32 17.92
CA ARG A 450 -5.21 -10.08 18.89
C ARG A 450 -4.76 -11.40 18.31
N GLN A 451 -5.65 -12.15 17.68
CA GLN A 451 -5.33 -13.41 17.00
C GLN A 451 -4.26 -13.22 15.91
N SER A 452 -4.31 -12.10 15.17
CA SER A 452 -3.26 -11.76 14.19
C SER A 452 -1.91 -11.46 14.86
N ILE A 453 -1.91 -10.77 16.00
CA ILE A 453 -0.69 -10.49 16.77
C ILE A 453 -0.16 -11.77 17.41
N ASP A 454 -1.03 -12.58 18.00
CA ASP A 454 -0.66 -13.84 18.66
C ASP A 454 -0.06 -14.81 17.64
N ARG A 455 -0.70 -15.02 16.48
CA ARG A 455 -0.14 -15.80 15.37
C ARG A 455 1.22 -15.29 14.90
N ARG A 456 1.47 -14.00 14.93
CA ARG A 456 2.78 -13.42 14.61
C ARG A 456 3.81 -13.63 15.72
N LEU A 457 3.39 -13.61 16.99
CA LEU A 457 4.27 -13.75 18.16
C LEU A 457 4.55 -15.20 18.54
N GLU A 458 3.61 -16.12 18.37
CA GLU A 458 3.82 -17.57 18.58
C GLU A 458 4.97 -18.10 17.74
N ARG A 459 5.19 -17.51 16.58
CA ARG A 459 6.28 -17.84 15.67
C ARG A 459 7.63 -17.26 16.07
N PHE A 460 7.64 -16.19 16.91
CA PHE A 460 8.88 -15.74 17.55
C PHE A 460 9.37 -16.72 18.62
N SER A 461 8.47 -17.50 19.24
CA SER A 461 8.84 -18.49 20.26
C SER A 461 9.35 -19.81 19.66
N TRP A 462 8.95 -20.14 18.44
CA TRP A 462 9.37 -21.37 17.76
C TRP A 462 10.88 -21.40 17.42
N SER A 463 11.48 -20.23 17.22
CA SER A 463 12.91 -20.12 16.93
C SER A 463 13.83 -20.25 18.16
N SER A 464 13.25 -20.35 19.37
CA SER A 464 14.04 -20.48 20.62
C SER A 464 14.18 -21.91 21.12
N SER A 465 13.52 -22.88 20.47
CA SER A 465 13.48 -24.29 20.90
C SER A 465 14.02 -25.29 19.88
N SER A 466 14.71 -24.84 18.83
CA SER A 466 15.45 -25.71 17.88
C SER A 466 16.90 -25.31 17.71
#